data_22384d1710f034625cb77d90721aa3e9
#
_entry.id   22384d1710f034625cb77d90721aa3e9
#
_cell.length_a   1.000
_cell.length_b   1.000
_cell.length_c   1.000
_cell.angle_alpha   90.00
_cell.angle_beta   90.00
_cell.angle_gamma   90.00
#
_symmetry.space_group_name_H-M   'P 1'
#
loop_
_entity.id
_entity.type
_entity.pdbx_description
1 polymer ?
#
loop_
_entity_poly.entity_id
_entity_poly.type
_entity_poly.pdbx_seq_one_letter_code
_entity_poly.pdbx_strand_id
1 'polypeptide(L)'
;MKNDLATRIDALLPQTQCTRCGFDGCRPYAEAVAEGRADIDQCPPGGDEGVVKLATLLGRAAKPLNPEFGEYAPPTVAVIDEETCIGCTKCIQACPVDAIVGASKRMHTVIASWCTGCELCIPPCPVDCIAMVDTPAFPEAGLSRERHEARARRLVRDAAERDATLAALE
;
A
#
# COMPACT_ATOMS: atom_id res chain seq x y z
N MET A 1 -20.48 -2.62 16.04
CA MET A 1 -19.76 -1.49 16.69
C MET A 1 -18.26 -1.48 16.39
N LYS A 2 -17.47 -2.54 16.66
CA LYS A 2 -16.00 -2.53 16.36
C LYS A 2 -15.69 -2.41 14.87
N ASN A 3 -16.44 -3.06 14.01
CA ASN A 3 -16.23 -2.97 12.55
C ASN A 3 -16.53 -1.57 11.99
N ASP A 4 -17.47 -0.85 12.58
CA ASP A 4 -17.78 0.55 12.24
C ASP A 4 -16.63 1.49 12.64
N LEU A 5 -16.04 1.32 13.84
CA LEU A 5 -14.90 2.12 14.28
C LEU A 5 -13.67 1.87 13.41
N ALA A 6 -13.35 0.61 13.09
CA ALA A 6 -12.26 0.27 12.18
C ALA A 6 -12.43 0.91 10.79
N THR A 7 -13.67 0.95 10.28
CA THR A 7 -13.98 1.59 8.99
C THR A 7 -13.77 3.11 9.05
N ARG A 8 -14.14 3.75 10.16
CA ARG A 8 -13.91 5.19 10.37
C ARG A 8 -12.42 5.52 10.51
N ILE A 9 -11.66 4.67 11.20
CA ILE A 9 -10.20 4.80 11.31
C ILE A 9 -9.56 4.62 9.93
N ASP A 10 -9.91 3.56 9.22
CA ASP A 10 -9.39 3.27 7.88
C ASP A 10 -9.66 4.42 6.89
N ALA A 11 -10.80 5.10 7.00
CA ALA A 11 -11.14 6.25 6.18
C ALA A 11 -10.21 7.46 6.40
N LEU A 12 -9.53 7.55 7.55
CA LEU A 12 -8.57 8.61 7.87
C LEU A 12 -7.13 8.27 7.47
N LEU A 13 -6.85 7.02 7.12
CA LEU A 13 -5.51 6.59 6.73
C LEU A 13 -5.18 6.97 5.29
N PRO A 14 -3.90 7.23 4.96
CA PRO A 14 -3.47 7.69 3.63
C PRO A 14 -3.60 6.64 2.53
N GLN A 15 -3.90 5.40 2.87
CA GLN A 15 -4.11 4.27 1.94
C GLN A 15 -2.90 3.94 1.05
N THR A 16 -1.70 4.21 1.54
CA THR A 16 -0.45 3.87 0.82
C THR A 16 -0.18 2.37 0.77
N GLN A 17 -0.77 1.58 1.67
CA GLN A 17 -0.60 0.13 1.78
C GLN A 17 0.88 -0.30 1.95
N CYS A 18 1.71 0.54 2.58
CA CYS A 18 3.17 0.44 2.61
C CYS A 18 3.72 -0.53 3.66
N THR A 19 2.88 -1.07 4.55
CA THR A 19 3.23 -1.99 5.66
C THR A 19 4.21 -1.43 6.72
N ARG A 20 4.64 -0.17 6.64
CA ARG A 20 5.61 0.45 7.58
C ARG A 20 5.11 0.44 9.03
N CYS A 21 3.81 0.50 9.26
CA CYS A 21 3.19 0.38 10.59
C CYS A 21 3.27 -1.03 11.22
N GLY A 22 3.88 -2.00 10.52
CA GLY A 22 3.97 -3.40 10.98
C GLY A 22 2.74 -4.26 10.67
N PHE A 23 1.77 -3.74 9.91
CA PHE A 23 0.57 -4.45 9.48
C PHE A 23 0.52 -4.62 7.96
N ASP A 24 -0.17 -5.64 7.48
CA ASP A 24 -0.27 -6.00 6.05
C ASP A 24 -1.16 -5.04 5.23
N GLY A 25 -1.20 -3.76 5.61
CA GLY A 25 -1.95 -2.72 4.94
C GLY A 25 -2.72 -1.81 5.91
N CYS A 26 -3.43 -0.85 5.35
CA CYS A 26 -4.13 0.17 6.16
C CYS A 26 -5.33 -0.41 6.92
N ARG A 27 -6.10 -1.31 6.32
CA ARG A 27 -7.26 -1.92 6.98
C ARG A 27 -6.89 -2.78 8.21
N PRO A 28 -5.89 -3.69 8.17
CA PRO A 28 -5.42 -4.42 9.34
C PRO A 28 -4.92 -3.51 10.47
N TYR A 29 -4.22 -2.41 10.13
CA TYR A 29 -3.81 -1.41 11.11
C TYR A 29 -5.02 -0.72 11.75
N ALA A 30 -6.01 -0.30 10.95
CA ALA A 30 -7.24 0.32 11.45
C ALA A 30 -8.01 -0.60 12.41
N GLU A 31 -8.08 -1.89 12.12
CA GLU A 31 -8.68 -2.92 12.97
C GLU A 31 -7.91 -3.09 14.29
N ALA A 32 -6.58 -3.12 14.22
CA ALA A 32 -5.72 -3.22 15.39
C ALA A 32 -5.88 -2.00 16.33
N VAL A 33 -5.97 -0.79 15.76
CA VAL A 33 -6.23 0.44 16.54
C VAL A 33 -7.63 0.41 17.17
N ALA A 34 -8.65 -0.03 16.43
CA ALA A 34 -10.02 -0.13 16.94
C ALA A 34 -10.16 -1.15 18.09
N GLU A 35 -9.31 -2.17 18.09
CA GLU A 35 -9.25 -3.21 19.11
C GLU A 35 -8.29 -2.88 20.28
N GLY A 36 -7.52 -1.80 20.18
CA GLY A 36 -6.53 -1.40 21.16
C GLY A 36 -5.23 -2.25 21.13
N ARG A 37 -4.97 -2.96 20.05
CA ARG A 37 -3.75 -3.75 19.82
C ARG A 37 -2.61 -2.93 19.20
N ALA A 38 -2.95 -1.79 18.58
CA ALA A 38 -2.01 -0.84 18.01
C ALA A 38 -2.31 0.58 18.49
N ASP A 39 -1.31 1.44 18.48
CA ASP A 39 -1.48 2.84 18.83
C ASP A 39 -1.67 3.71 17.57
N ILE A 40 -2.06 4.97 17.76
CA ILE A 40 -2.44 5.90 16.68
C ILE A 40 -1.25 6.53 15.94
N ASP A 41 -0.03 6.37 16.46
CA ASP A 41 1.21 7.03 16.03
C ASP A 41 2.14 6.16 15.18
N GLN A 42 1.62 5.03 14.60
CA GLN A 42 2.43 4.04 13.90
C GLN A 42 2.39 4.20 12.36
N CYS A 43 1.77 5.26 11.82
CA CYS A 43 1.64 5.43 10.36
C CYS A 43 2.53 6.55 9.82
N PRO A 44 3.77 6.27 9.34
CA PRO A 44 4.67 7.32 8.83
C PRO A 44 4.08 8.14 7.67
N PRO A 45 3.42 7.54 6.65
CA PRO A 45 2.82 8.33 5.57
C PRO A 45 1.66 9.24 6.04
N GLY A 46 1.03 8.92 7.18
CA GLY A 46 0.00 9.77 7.78
C GLY A 46 0.57 10.98 8.52
N GLY A 47 1.82 10.88 8.97
CA GLY A 47 2.49 11.92 9.75
C GLY A 47 1.76 12.34 11.02
N ASP A 48 2.18 13.43 11.62
CA ASP A 48 1.54 14.00 12.82
C ASP A 48 0.08 14.41 12.54
N GLU A 49 -0.23 14.84 11.31
CA GLU A 49 -1.60 15.18 10.92
C GLU A 49 -2.54 13.95 11.00
N GLY A 50 -2.05 12.79 10.55
CA GLY A 50 -2.78 11.52 10.68
C GLY A 50 -3.00 11.14 12.15
N VAL A 51 -1.99 11.30 12.98
CA VAL A 51 -2.11 11.06 14.43
C VAL A 51 -3.17 11.99 15.06
N VAL A 52 -3.19 13.27 14.72
CA VAL A 52 -4.19 14.23 15.22
C VAL A 52 -5.60 13.84 14.79
N LYS A 53 -5.81 13.43 13.52
CA LYS A 53 -7.10 12.96 13.03
C LYS A 53 -7.60 11.72 13.78
N LEU A 54 -6.72 10.75 14.00
CA LEU A 54 -7.03 9.52 14.76
C LEU A 54 -7.31 9.82 16.25
N ALA A 55 -6.50 10.69 16.87
CA ALA A 55 -6.69 11.12 18.24
C ALA A 55 -8.05 11.79 18.44
N THR A 56 -8.43 12.68 17.52
CA THR A 56 -9.73 13.36 17.51
C THR A 56 -10.89 12.36 17.39
N LEU A 57 -10.79 11.42 16.45
CA LEU A 57 -11.81 10.40 16.26
C LEU A 57 -12.03 9.53 17.51
N LEU A 58 -10.94 9.22 18.21
CA LEU A 58 -10.93 8.31 19.37
C LEU A 58 -11.10 9.00 20.72
N GLY A 59 -11.15 10.34 20.74
CA GLY A 59 -11.20 11.11 21.99
C GLY A 59 -9.95 10.92 22.85
N ARG A 60 -8.77 10.76 22.23
CA ARG A 60 -7.47 10.60 22.89
C ARG A 60 -6.62 11.86 22.74
N ALA A 61 -5.59 12.02 23.59
CA ALA A 61 -4.57 13.04 23.37
C ALA A 61 -3.73 12.69 22.15
N ALA A 62 -3.46 13.68 21.30
CA ALA A 62 -2.49 13.54 20.23
C ALA A 62 -1.07 13.46 20.80
N LYS A 63 -0.21 12.75 20.10
CA LYS A 63 1.22 12.57 20.43
C LYS A 63 2.03 12.60 19.13
N PRO A 64 3.36 12.78 19.20
CA PRO A 64 4.21 12.71 18.01
C PRO A 64 4.14 11.34 17.34
N LEU A 65 4.42 11.31 16.04
CA LEU A 65 4.65 10.06 15.30
C LEU A 65 5.76 9.24 15.98
N ASN A 66 5.54 7.94 16.14
CA ASN A 66 6.54 7.07 16.76
C ASN A 66 7.67 6.75 15.75
N PRO A 67 8.92 7.19 16.01
CA PRO A 67 10.04 7.01 15.08
C PRO A 67 10.47 5.55 14.88
N GLU A 68 10.04 4.62 15.74
CA GLU A 68 10.30 3.19 15.57
C GLU A 68 9.69 2.63 14.27
N PHE A 69 8.60 3.25 13.78
CA PHE A 69 7.93 2.86 12.52
C PHE A 69 8.45 3.66 11.30
N GLY A 70 9.35 4.61 11.53
CA GLY A 70 9.93 5.50 10.53
C GLY A 70 9.42 6.93 10.65
N GLU A 71 10.00 7.80 9.84
CA GLU A 71 9.68 9.22 9.79
C GLU A 71 8.70 9.54 8.66
N TYR A 72 8.01 10.67 8.78
CA TYR A 72 7.22 11.22 7.67
C TYR A 72 8.15 11.62 6.52
N ALA A 73 7.79 11.20 5.32
CA ALA A 73 8.45 11.63 4.09
C ALA A 73 7.42 12.24 3.13
N PRO A 74 7.82 13.25 2.34
CA PRO A 74 6.97 13.80 1.28
C PRO A 74 6.48 12.72 0.30
N PRO A 75 5.37 12.96 -0.40
CA PRO A 75 4.88 12.03 -1.40
C PRO A 75 5.88 11.78 -2.52
N THR A 76 6.06 10.51 -2.87
CA THR A 76 6.89 10.07 -3.99
C THR A 76 6.14 9.11 -4.90
N VAL A 77 6.61 8.96 -6.13
CA VAL A 77 6.10 8.00 -7.12
C VAL A 77 7.26 7.18 -7.66
N ALA A 78 7.04 5.89 -7.87
CA ALA A 78 8.03 5.03 -8.49
C ALA A 78 8.15 5.32 -9.99
N VAL A 79 9.37 5.32 -10.49
CA VAL A 79 9.70 5.39 -11.92
C VAL A 79 10.58 4.19 -12.27
N ILE A 80 10.26 3.51 -13.36
CA ILE A 80 11.03 2.37 -13.85
C ILE A 80 11.86 2.84 -15.04
N ASP A 81 13.18 2.59 -14.98
CA ASP A 81 14.03 2.71 -16.16
C ASP A 81 13.71 1.56 -17.12
N GLU A 82 13.00 1.90 -18.20
CA GLU A 82 12.49 0.94 -19.16
C GLU A 82 13.59 0.29 -19.99
N GLU A 83 14.74 0.95 -20.18
CA GLU A 83 15.90 0.41 -20.89
C GLU A 83 16.60 -0.68 -20.09
N THR A 84 16.67 -0.52 -18.76
CA THR A 84 17.29 -1.50 -17.84
C THR A 84 16.30 -2.60 -17.44
N CYS A 85 15.00 -2.38 -17.61
CA CYS A 85 13.95 -3.33 -17.17
C CYS A 85 13.96 -4.63 -17.98
N ILE A 86 14.18 -5.77 -17.30
CA ILE A 86 14.23 -7.10 -17.92
C ILE A 86 12.87 -7.82 -18.02
N GLY A 87 11.77 -7.19 -17.59
CA GLY A 87 10.44 -7.79 -17.65
C GLY A 87 10.21 -8.99 -16.72
N CYS A 88 10.79 -8.97 -15.50
CA CYS A 88 10.70 -10.10 -14.55
C CYS A 88 9.37 -10.20 -13.80
N THR A 89 8.48 -9.23 -13.91
CA THR A 89 7.14 -9.11 -13.28
C THR A 89 7.10 -9.02 -11.75
N LYS A 90 8.22 -9.06 -11.04
CA LYS A 90 8.26 -9.06 -9.58
C LYS A 90 7.68 -7.76 -8.97
N CYS A 91 7.94 -6.60 -9.58
CA CYS A 91 7.37 -5.32 -9.16
C CYS A 91 5.84 -5.27 -9.33
N ILE A 92 5.30 -5.88 -10.40
CA ILE A 92 3.84 -6.00 -10.61
C ILE A 92 3.21 -6.82 -9.49
N GLN A 93 3.85 -7.94 -9.11
CA GLN A 93 3.36 -8.82 -8.04
C GLN A 93 3.40 -8.11 -6.67
N ALA A 94 4.41 -7.29 -6.44
CA ALA A 94 4.59 -6.56 -5.18
C ALA A 94 3.67 -5.33 -5.06
N CYS A 95 3.20 -4.75 -6.16
CA CYS A 95 2.42 -3.52 -6.14
C CYS A 95 1.04 -3.72 -5.50
N PRO A 96 0.73 -3.07 -4.36
CA PRO A 96 -0.51 -3.32 -3.62
C PRO A 96 -1.76 -2.72 -4.28
N VAL A 97 -1.59 -1.87 -5.30
CA VAL A 97 -2.66 -1.13 -5.96
C VAL A 97 -2.69 -1.32 -7.48
N ASP A 98 -1.95 -2.31 -7.99
CA ASP A 98 -1.83 -2.60 -9.44
C ASP A 98 -1.47 -1.33 -10.27
N ALA A 99 -0.57 -0.50 -9.76
CA ALA A 99 -0.12 0.70 -10.46
C ALA A 99 0.98 0.43 -11.49
N ILE A 100 1.49 -0.80 -11.60
CA ILE A 100 2.56 -1.17 -12.52
C ILE A 100 1.98 -2.07 -13.61
N VAL A 101 2.21 -1.69 -14.86
CA VAL A 101 1.78 -2.43 -16.04
C VAL A 101 2.97 -2.98 -16.81
N GLY A 102 2.76 -4.08 -17.50
CA GLY A 102 3.79 -4.78 -18.28
C GLY A 102 3.50 -6.28 -18.37
N ALA A 103 4.44 -7.04 -18.90
CA ALA A 103 4.32 -8.48 -19.03
C ALA A 103 5.69 -9.16 -18.91
N SER A 104 5.68 -10.50 -18.76
CA SER A 104 6.92 -11.28 -18.76
C SER A 104 7.74 -11.03 -20.02
N LYS A 105 9.04 -10.75 -19.86
CA LYS A 105 9.99 -10.40 -20.92
C LYS A 105 9.63 -9.13 -21.70
N ARG A 106 8.81 -8.26 -21.17
CA ARG A 106 8.49 -6.94 -21.67
C ARG A 106 8.79 -5.91 -20.59
N MET A 107 9.20 -4.70 -20.98
CA MET A 107 9.43 -3.61 -20.03
C MET A 107 8.16 -3.33 -19.20
N HIS A 108 8.36 -2.81 -18.01
CA HIS A 108 7.28 -2.38 -17.14
C HIS A 108 7.27 -0.87 -17.02
N THR A 109 6.09 -0.29 -16.82
CA THR A 109 5.93 1.13 -16.53
C THR A 109 4.98 1.37 -15.38
N VAL A 110 5.10 2.52 -14.72
CA VAL A 110 4.26 2.90 -13.58
C VAL A 110 3.18 3.88 -14.05
N ILE A 111 1.93 3.61 -13.68
CA ILE A 111 0.85 4.58 -13.80
C ILE A 111 0.95 5.52 -12.59
N ALA A 112 1.60 6.67 -12.79
CA ALA A 112 1.97 7.59 -11.72
C ALA A 112 0.76 8.02 -10.87
N SER A 113 -0.40 8.29 -11.50
CA SER A 113 -1.64 8.68 -10.80
C SER A 113 -2.24 7.60 -9.90
N TRP A 114 -1.74 6.37 -9.97
CA TRP A 114 -2.17 5.24 -9.15
C TRP A 114 -1.12 4.83 -8.12
N CYS A 115 0.14 5.26 -8.32
CA CYS A 115 1.25 4.89 -7.46
C CYS A 115 1.12 5.58 -6.10
N THR A 116 1.07 4.80 -5.03
CA THR A 116 0.92 5.29 -3.65
C THR A 116 2.25 5.59 -2.95
N GLY A 117 3.39 5.49 -3.64
CA GLY A 117 4.71 5.73 -3.05
C GLY A 117 5.12 4.72 -1.96
N CYS A 118 4.55 3.52 -1.99
CA CYS A 118 4.76 2.52 -0.93
C CYS A 118 6.15 1.84 -0.94
N GLU A 119 6.92 1.99 -2.02
CA GLU A 119 8.27 1.43 -2.23
C GLU A 119 8.36 -0.11 -2.28
N LEU A 120 7.26 -0.84 -2.13
CA LEU A 120 7.25 -2.31 -2.11
C LEU A 120 7.74 -2.97 -3.40
N CYS A 121 7.79 -2.21 -4.50
CA CYS A 121 8.32 -2.68 -5.80
C CYS A 121 9.86 -2.66 -5.88
N ILE A 122 10.55 -1.91 -5.01
CA ILE A 122 12.01 -1.74 -5.05
C ILE A 122 12.75 -3.01 -4.61
N PRO A 123 12.52 -3.58 -3.42
CA PRO A 123 13.29 -4.71 -2.94
C PRO A 123 13.26 -5.95 -3.85
N PRO A 124 12.15 -6.29 -4.54
CA PRO A 124 12.14 -7.46 -5.41
C PRO A 124 12.75 -7.23 -6.79
N CYS A 125 13.14 -5.99 -7.15
CA CYS A 125 13.74 -5.70 -8.46
C CYS A 125 15.16 -6.27 -8.54
N PRO A 126 15.47 -7.23 -9.43
CA PRO A 126 16.79 -7.86 -9.46
C PRO A 126 17.85 -7.04 -10.21
N VAL A 127 17.45 -5.95 -10.85
CA VAL A 127 18.33 -5.08 -11.67
C VAL A 127 18.32 -3.62 -11.20
N ASP A 128 17.70 -3.34 -10.05
CA ASP A 128 17.63 -2.03 -9.39
C ASP A 128 17.20 -0.88 -10.33
N CYS A 129 16.30 -1.16 -11.28
CA CYS A 129 15.84 -0.20 -12.28
C CYS A 129 14.66 0.67 -11.80
N ILE A 130 14.36 0.70 -10.50
CA ILE A 130 13.22 1.45 -9.94
C ILE A 130 13.76 2.53 -9.01
N ALA A 131 13.41 3.77 -9.30
CA ALA A 131 13.70 4.93 -8.46
C ALA A 131 12.42 5.58 -7.94
N MET A 132 12.51 6.26 -6.80
CA MET A 132 11.44 7.13 -6.30
C MET A 132 11.73 8.57 -6.69
N VAL A 133 10.72 9.27 -7.17
CA VAL A 133 10.80 10.70 -7.51
C VAL A 133 9.69 11.46 -6.78
N ASP A 134 9.95 12.71 -6.46
CA ASP A 134 8.99 13.55 -5.75
C ASP A 134 7.72 13.77 -6.58
N THR A 135 6.59 13.83 -5.91
CA THR A 135 5.30 14.15 -6.50
C THR A 135 4.56 15.17 -5.62
N PRO A 136 3.71 16.03 -6.17
CA PRO A 136 3.04 17.08 -5.39
C PRO A 136 2.06 16.52 -4.35
N ALA A 137 1.51 15.33 -4.56
CA ALA A 137 0.55 14.73 -3.64
C ALA A 137 0.48 13.21 -3.82
N PHE A 138 0.03 12.50 -2.78
CA PHE A 138 -0.42 11.11 -2.92
C PHE A 138 -1.70 11.05 -3.78
N PRO A 139 -1.98 9.90 -4.43
CA PRO A 139 -3.29 9.65 -5.02
C PRO A 139 -4.40 9.79 -3.97
N GLU A 140 -5.61 10.06 -4.43
CA GLU A 140 -6.79 10.12 -3.56
C GLU A 140 -6.95 8.80 -2.80
N ALA A 141 -7.13 8.89 -1.46
CA ALA A 141 -7.11 7.72 -0.57
C ALA A 141 -8.24 6.72 -0.88
N GLY A 142 -9.43 7.21 -1.28
CA GLY A 142 -10.56 6.37 -1.68
C GLY A 142 -10.21 5.53 -2.90
N LEU A 143 -9.64 6.14 -3.94
CA LEU A 143 -9.19 5.44 -5.14
C LEU A 143 -8.12 4.39 -4.81
N SER A 144 -7.15 4.74 -3.98
CA SER A 144 -6.08 3.82 -3.56
C SER A 144 -6.64 2.60 -2.82
N ARG A 145 -7.64 2.81 -1.95
CA ARG A 145 -8.36 1.73 -1.25
C ARG A 145 -9.10 0.83 -2.23
N GLU A 146 -9.90 1.41 -3.12
CA GLU A 146 -10.67 0.65 -4.12
C GLU A 146 -9.78 -0.22 -4.98
N ARG A 147 -8.63 0.30 -5.41
CA ARG A 147 -7.64 -0.44 -6.20
C ARG A 147 -7.02 -1.59 -5.40
N HIS A 148 -6.65 -1.34 -4.14
CA HIS A 148 -6.13 -2.38 -3.26
C HIS A 148 -7.13 -3.53 -3.06
N GLU A 149 -8.39 -3.21 -2.80
CA GLU A 149 -9.47 -4.19 -2.67
C GLU A 149 -9.74 -4.93 -3.99
N ALA A 150 -9.73 -4.23 -5.13
CA ALA A 150 -9.89 -4.84 -6.44
C ALA A 150 -8.76 -5.84 -6.74
N ARG A 151 -7.51 -5.47 -6.40
CA ARG A 151 -6.36 -6.38 -6.48
C ARG A 151 -6.55 -7.61 -5.60
N ALA A 152 -6.97 -7.45 -4.35
CA ALA A 152 -7.20 -8.58 -3.45
C ALA A 152 -8.26 -9.55 -4.04
N ARG A 153 -9.39 -9.02 -4.54
CA ARG A 153 -10.42 -9.83 -5.21
C ARG A 153 -9.88 -10.55 -6.45
N ARG A 154 -9.08 -9.86 -7.27
CA ARG A 154 -8.43 -10.45 -8.46
C ARG A 154 -7.52 -11.62 -8.07
N LEU A 155 -6.66 -11.45 -7.08
CA LEU A 155 -5.73 -12.50 -6.65
C LEU A 155 -6.45 -13.76 -6.15
N VAL A 156 -7.56 -13.61 -5.43
CA VAL A 156 -8.39 -14.75 -4.98
C VAL A 156 -9.00 -15.48 -6.19
N ARG A 157 -9.57 -14.75 -7.14
CA ARG A 157 -10.13 -15.31 -8.36
C ARG A 157 -9.07 -16.06 -9.17
N ASP A 158 -7.91 -15.43 -9.42
CA ASP A 158 -6.82 -15.99 -10.22
C ASP A 158 -6.22 -17.25 -9.55
N ALA A 159 -6.22 -17.32 -8.21
CA ALA A 159 -5.84 -18.53 -7.47
C ALA A 159 -6.85 -19.66 -7.70
N ALA A 160 -8.14 -19.38 -7.55
CA ALA A 160 -9.19 -20.37 -7.75
C ALA A 160 -9.22 -20.92 -9.19
N GLU A 161 -9.00 -20.06 -10.18
CA GLU A 161 -8.91 -20.47 -11.59
C GLU A 161 -7.71 -21.39 -11.87
N ARG A 162 -6.55 -21.08 -11.25
CA ARG A 162 -5.36 -21.96 -11.33
C ARG A 162 -5.62 -23.34 -10.71
N ASP A 163 -6.20 -23.36 -9.52
CA ASP A 163 -6.49 -24.60 -8.80
C ASP A 163 -7.48 -25.48 -9.58
N ALA A 164 -8.52 -24.87 -10.16
CA ALA A 164 -9.47 -25.56 -11.04
C ALA A 164 -8.80 -26.13 -12.31
N THR A 165 -7.86 -25.37 -12.89
CA THR A 165 -7.12 -25.84 -14.08
C THR A 165 -6.21 -27.01 -13.75
N LEU A 166 -5.52 -26.97 -12.61
CA LEU A 166 -4.67 -28.09 -12.16
C LEU A 166 -5.49 -29.34 -11.88
N ALA A 167 -6.61 -29.20 -11.17
CA ALA A 167 -7.51 -30.33 -10.88
C ALA A 167 -8.11 -30.98 -12.13
N ALA A 168 -8.25 -30.24 -13.24
CA ALA A 168 -8.74 -30.78 -14.51
C ALA A 168 -7.68 -31.56 -15.32
N LEU A 169 -6.42 -31.50 -14.90
CA LEU A 169 -5.28 -32.22 -15.53
C LEU A 169 -4.94 -33.54 -14.82
N GLU A 170 -5.54 -33.81 -13.68
CA GLU A 170 -5.43 -35.07 -12.90
C GLU A 170 -6.51 -36.09 -13.30
#